data_e6536c61bc02de64c53b368581e2ad98
#
_entry.id   e6536c61bc02de64c53b368581e2ad98
#
_cell.length_a   1.000
_cell.length_b   1.000
_cell.length_c   1.000
_cell.angle_alpha   90.00
_cell.angle_beta   90.00
_cell.angle_gamma   90.00
#
_symmetry.space_group_name_H-M   'P 1'
#
loop_
_entity.id
_entity.type
_entity.pdbx_description
1 polymer ?
#
loop_
_entity_poly.entity_id
_entity_poly.type
_entity_poly.pdbx_seq_one_letter_code
_entity_poly.pdbx_strand_id
1 'polypeptide(L)'
;MNVTLDECFQFGLGAFETIGIEQGSPILLDKHLKRLERAADFLKLGSLSERGITARKIEKYLEEQKMRTEVQKEFGNLEHCALKIMLTKENMVYSLRANHYTPEKYEKGFFIDISAVKRNETSPLVYHKTMNYGDCILEKRKATAAGMDERLFLNTKEQVSEGTVSNVFFVRNGVICTPQVSCGLLPGILREYLCETEDVEETDIYVQDLQRYQECFVTNSLMGIMPVRQIGGIRFEEDRVTKELMRKYQDMVQETINKKKDR
;
A
#
# COMPACT_ATOMS: atom_id res chain seq x y z
N MET A 1 -13.20 -4.87 23.29
CA MET A 1 -11.97 -5.59 22.94
C MET A 1 -10.94 -5.31 23.99
N ASN A 2 -10.33 -6.32 24.60
CA ASN A 2 -9.20 -6.14 25.52
C ASN A 2 -7.91 -6.36 24.72
N VAL A 3 -6.90 -5.52 24.98
CA VAL A 3 -5.59 -5.61 24.34
C VAL A 3 -4.55 -5.81 25.44
N THR A 4 -3.70 -6.81 25.26
CA THR A 4 -2.61 -7.12 26.18
C THR A 4 -1.41 -6.20 25.88
N LEU A 5 -0.81 -5.61 26.92
CA LEU A 5 0.42 -4.81 26.77
C LEU A 5 1.59 -5.75 26.44
N ASP A 6 2.23 -5.51 25.33
CA ASP A 6 3.37 -6.28 24.83
C ASP A 6 4.46 -5.37 24.21
N GLU A 7 5.46 -5.95 23.58
CA GLU A 7 6.56 -5.20 22.94
C GLU A 7 6.10 -4.27 21.81
N CYS A 8 4.92 -4.49 21.26
CA CYS A 8 4.37 -3.56 20.26
C CYS A 8 3.99 -2.21 20.91
N PHE A 9 3.39 -2.22 22.09
CA PHE A 9 3.08 -0.99 22.83
C PHE A 9 4.32 -0.29 23.34
N GLN A 10 5.37 -1.04 23.70
CA GLN A 10 6.59 -0.48 24.25
C GLN A 10 7.55 0.01 23.17
N PHE A 11 7.66 -0.72 22.06
CA PHE A 11 8.74 -0.54 21.07
C PHE A 11 8.24 -0.53 19.61
N GLY A 12 6.94 -0.68 19.36
CA GLY A 12 6.39 -0.77 18.01
C GLY A 12 6.65 -2.11 17.31
N LEU A 13 7.03 -3.18 18.05
CA LEU A 13 7.32 -4.51 17.50
C LEU A 13 6.03 -5.28 17.20
N GLY A 14 5.33 -4.85 16.19
CA GLY A 14 4.15 -5.49 15.62
C GLY A 14 4.14 -5.31 14.10
N ALA A 15 3.36 -6.12 13.43
CA ALA A 15 3.17 -6.08 11.98
C ALA A 15 1.70 -5.81 11.63
N PHE A 16 1.45 -5.23 10.47
CA PHE A 16 0.08 -5.02 10.00
C PHE A 16 -0.05 -5.18 8.50
N GLU A 17 -1.26 -5.49 8.05
CA GLU A 17 -1.68 -5.42 6.67
C GLU A 17 -2.90 -4.53 6.50
N THR A 18 -3.06 -4.01 5.29
CA THR A 18 -4.25 -3.28 4.88
C THR A 18 -4.63 -3.77 3.50
N ILE A 19 -5.71 -4.51 3.42
CA ILE A 19 -6.17 -5.26 2.25
C ILE A 19 -7.39 -4.56 1.69
N GLY A 20 -7.36 -4.23 0.40
CA GLY A 20 -8.54 -3.71 -0.30
C GLY A 20 -9.61 -4.80 -0.41
N ILE A 21 -10.84 -4.43 -0.08
CA ILE A 21 -12.02 -5.29 -0.20
C ILE A 21 -12.94 -4.66 -1.24
N GLU A 22 -13.17 -5.40 -2.32
CA GLU A 22 -14.07 -5.00 -3.41
C GLU A 22 -15.19 -6.02 -3.55
N GLN A 23 -16.44 -5.58 -3.41
CA GLN A 23 -17.63 -6.45 -3.41
C GLN A 23 -17.47 -7.68 -2.49
N GLY A 24 -16.86 -7.47 -1.32
CA GLY A 24 -16.58 -8.50 -0.34
C GLY A 24 -15.40 -9.42 -0.66
N SER A 25 -14.70 -9.20 -1.76
CA SER A 25 -13.53 -9.99 -2.18
C SER A 25 -12.23 -9.30 -1.75
N PRO A 26 -11.36 -9.96 -0.98
CA PRO A 26 -10.06 -9.40 -0.64
C PRO A 26 -9.12 -9.48 -1.86
N ILE A 27 -8.56 -8.33 -2.24
CA ILE A 27 -7.73 -8.22 -3.44
C ILE A 27 -6.29 -8.61 -3.11
N LEU A 28 -5.68 -9.49 -3.93
CA LEU A 28 -4.30 -9.98 -3.78
C LEU A 28 -4.01 -10.57 -2.39
N LEU A 29 -4.99 -11.25 -1.78
CA LEU A 29 -4.92 -11.76 -0.40
C LEU A 29 -3.67 -12.60 -0.14
N ASP A 30 -3.31 -13.50 -1.04
CA ASP A 30 -2.16 -14.40 -0.86
C ASP A 30 -0.84 -13.62 -0.77
N LYS A 31 -0.68 -12.54 -1.57
CA LYS A 31 0.49 -11.67 -1.49
C LYS A 31 0.55 -10.93 -0.15
N HIS A 32 -0.60 -10.44 0.34
CA HIS A 32 -0.70 -9.81 1.66
C HIS A 32 -0.31 -10.77 2.78
N LEU A 33 -0.80 -12.02 2.75
CA LEU A 33 -0.44 -13.02 3.75
C LEU A 33 1.04 -13.38 3.72
N LYS A 34 1.63 -13.55 2.53
CA LYS A 34 3.07 -13.79 2.38
C LYS A 34 3.90 -12.62 2.96
N ARG A 35 3.48 -11.38 2.75
CA ARG A 35 4.20 -10.22 3.31
C ARG A 35 4.04 -10.12 4.83
N LEU A 36 2.84 -10.41 5.35
CA LEU A 36 2.61 -10.44 6.79
C LEU A 36 3.43 -11.56 7.47
N GLU A 37 3.54 -12.74 6.84
CA GLU A 37 4.38 -13.84 7.33
C GLU A 37 5.84 -13.41 7.42
N ARG A 38 6.39 -12.80 6.35
CA ARG A 38 7.78 -12.26 6.37
C ARG A 38 8.01 -11.27 7.52
N ALA A 39 7.03 -10.40 7.80
CA ALA A 39 7.12 -9.45 8.91
C ALA A 39 6.97 -10.13 10.28
N ALA A 40 6.11 -11.14 10.38
CA ALA A 40 5.93 -11.92 11.60
C ALA A 40 7.18 -12.73 11.95
N ASP A 41 7.79 -13.38 10.97
CA ASP A 41 9.06 -14.11 11.13
C ASP A 41 10.19 -13.19 11.56
N PHE A 42 10.34 -12.06 10.88
CA PHE A 42 11.36 -11.06 11.21
C PHE A 42 11.24 -10.54 12.66
N LEU A 43 10.00 -10.27 13.11
CA LEU A 43 9.71 -9.76 14.45
C LEU A 43 9.49 -10.87 15.49
N LYS A 44 9.59 -12.16 15.09
CA LYS A 44 9.36 -13.35 15.95
C LYS A 44 7.99 -13.35 16.63
N LEU A 45 6.95 -13.01 15.86
CA LEU A 45 5.56 -12.97 16.35
C LEU A 45 4.82 -14.32 16.29
N GLY A 46 5.49 -15.38 15.83
CA GLY A 46 4.92 -16.69 15.51
C GLY A 46 4.37 -16.75 14.09
N SER A 47 4.24 -17.98 13.55
CA SER A 47 3.73 -18.16 12.18
C SER A 47 2.25 -17.79 12.08
N LEU A 48 1.81 -17.33 10.90
CA LEU A 48 0.40 -16.98 10.69
C LEU A 48 -0.53 -18.18 10.90
N SER A 49 -0.08 -19.39 10.55
CA SER A 49 -0.86 -20.61 10.74
C SER A 49 -1.11 -20.91 12.23
N GLU A 50 -0.07 -20.84 13.07
CA GLU A 50 -0.18 -21.00 14.54
C GLU A 50 -1.05 -19.91 15.16
N ARG A 51 -0.98 -18.69 14.65
CA ARG A 51 -1.82 -17.55 15.04
C ARG A 51 -3.23 -17.61 14.44
N GLY A 52 -3.50 -18.62 13.62
CA GLY A 52 -4.79 -18.84 12.99
C GLY A 52 -5.17 -17.80 11.94
N ILE A 53 -4.20 -17.15 11.30
CA ILE A 53 -4.39 -16.22 10.20
C ILE A 53 -4.22 -17.00 8.89
N THR A 54 -5.32 -17.31 8.22
CA THR A 54 -5.33 -18.01 6.92
C THR A 54 -6.33 -17.36 5.98
N ALA A 55 -6.15 -17.53 4.67
CA ALA A 55 -7.09 -17.01 3.67
C ALA A 55 -8.54 -17.41 3.98
N ARG A 56 -8.78 -18.71 4.28
CA ARG A 56 -10.10 -19.21 4.64
C ARG A 56 -10.71 -18.54 5.87
N LYS A 57 -9.92 -18.25 6.91
CA LYS A 57 -10.42 -17.56 8.10
C LYS A 57 -10.72 -16.11 7.84
N ILE A 58 -9.94 -15.43 6.98
CA ILE A 58 -10.20 -14.06 6.57
C ILE A 58 -11.48 -13.99 5.73
N GLU A 59 -11.66 -14.89 4.76
CA GLU A 59 -12.87 -14.98 3.97
C GLU A 59 -14.10 -15.23 4.85
N LYS A 60 -14.01 -16.18 5.79
CA LYS A 60 -15.06 -16.45 6.77
C LYS A 60 -15.37 -15.20 7.61
N TYR A 61 -14.35 -14.51 8.12
CA TYR A 61 -14.52 -13.28 8.86
C TYR A 61 -15.28 -12.22 8.03
N LEU A 62 -14.92 -12.02 6.76
CA LEU A 62 -15.61 -11.07 5.88
C LEU A 62 -17.08 -11.46 5.66
N GLU A 63 -17.40 -12.75 5.46
CA GLU A 63 -18.79 -13.21 5.35
C GLU A 63 -19.58 -12.98 6.65
N GLU A 64 -18.98 -13.23 7.81
CA GLU A 64 -19.61 -12.94 9.11
C GLU A 64 -19.84 -11.43 9.30
N GLN A 65 -18.90 -10.58 8.85
CA GLN A 65 -19.07 -9.11 8.92
C GLN A 65 -20.20 -8.61 8.02
N LYS A 66 -20.40 -9.17 6.83
CA LYS A 66 -21.52 -8.83 5.94
C LYS A 66 -22.90 -9.01 6.59
N MET A 67 -23.02 -9.96 7.53
CA MET A 67 -24.29 -10.23 8.23
C MET A 67 -24.58 -9.26 9.37
N ARG A 68 -23.63 -8.38 9.74
CA ARG A 68 -23.79 -7.44 10.86
C ARG A 68 -24.43 -6.15 10.40
N THR A 69 -25.51 -5.76 11.06
CA THR A 69 -26.28 -4.56 10.71
C THR A 69 -25.47 -3.27 10.71
N GLU A 70 -24.55 -3.13 11.69
CA GLU A 70 -23.69 -1.95 11.79
C GLU A 70 -22.71 -1.88 10.59
N VAL A 71 -22.16 -3.02 10.19
CA VAL A 71 -21.24 -3.12 9.05
C VAL A 71 -21.96 -2.84 7.74
N GLN A 72 -23.19 -3.37 7.59
CA GLN A 72 -24.02 -3.10 6.42
C GLN A 72 -24.37 -1.61 6.28
N LYS A 73 -24.66 -0.93 7.40
CA LYS A 73 -24.95 0.51 7.38
C LYS A 73 -23.74 1.35 6.97
N GLU A 74 -22.55 0.95 7.36
CA GLU A 74 -21.32 1.70 7.12
C GLU A 74 -20.65 1.36 5.79
N PHE A 75 -20.64 0.06 5.39
CA PHE A 75 -19.87 -0.45 4.27
C PHE A 75 -20.70 -1.19 3.22
N GLY A 76 -22.05 -1.16 3.31
CA GLY A 76 -22.92 -1.95 2.45
C GLY A 76 -22.58 -3.45 2.55
N ASN A 77 -22.53 -4.14 1.43
CA ASN A 77 -22.08 -5.53 1.34
C ASN A 77 -20.55 -5.65 1.24
N LEU A 78 -19.81 -4.80 1.94
CA LEU A 78 -18.35 -4.63 1.80
C LEU A 78 -17.97 -4.28 0.36
N GLU A 79 -18.66 -3.31 -0.24
CA GLU A 79 -18.52 -2.97 -1.64
C GLU A 79 -17.16 -2.36 -1.96
N HIS A 80 -16.73 -1.36 -1.14
CA HIS A 80 -15.47 -0.67 -1.32
C HIS A 80 -14.90 -0.24 0.04
N CYS A 81 -14.13 -1.12 0.66
CA CYS A 81 -13.60 -0.89 1.99
C CYS A 81 -12.20 -1.52 2.17
N ALA A 82 -11.67 -1.47 3.37
CA ALA A 82 -10.39 -2.05 3.71
C ALA A 82 -10.48 -2.91 4.95
N LEU A 83 -9.86 -4.08 4.90
CA LEU A 83 -9.56 -4.89 6.07
C LEU A 83 -8.16 -4.56 6.58
N LYS A 84 -8.05 -4.12 7.82
CA LYS A 84 -6.76 -4.00 8.52
C LYS A 84 -6.58 -5.20 9.44
N ILE A 85 -5.44 -5.87 9.31
CA ILE A 85 -4.98 -6.94 10.19
C ILE A 85 -3.78 -6.38 10.97
N MET A 86 -3.83 -6.46 12.29
CA MET A 86 -2.73 -6.07 13.17
C MET A 86 -2.32 -7.27 14.00
N LEU A 87 -1.03 -7.61 13.96
CA LEU A 87 -0.44 -8.74 14.65
C LEU A 87 0.70 -8.27 15.55
N THR A 88 0.63 -8.62 16.82
CA THR A 88 1.69 -8.40 17.81
C THR A 88 2.00 -9.73 18.51
N LYS A 89 2.93 -9.72 19.45
CA LYS A 89 3.26 -10.93 20.22
C LYS A 89 2.02 -11.55 20.89
N GLU A 90 1.19 -10.71 21.54
CA GLU A 90 0.05 -11.16 22.33
C GLU A 90 -1.31 -10.86 21.67
N ASN A 91 -1.35 -10.02 20.64
CA ASN A 91 -2.63 -9.56 20.10
C ASN A 91 -2.76 -9.86 18.59
N MET A 92 -4.00 -10.10 18.20
CA MET A 92 -4.42 -10.14 16.80
C MET A 92 -5.73 -9.37 16.66
N VAL A 93 -5.74 -8.35 15.81
CA VAL A 93 -6.90 -7.46 15.65
C VAL A 93 -7.27 -7.35 14.18
N TYR A 94 -8.54 -7.57 13.87
CA TYR A 94 -9.14 -7.26 12.57
C TYR A 94 -10.03 -6.03 12.72
N SER A 95 -9.93 -5.10 11.77
CA SER A 95 -10.83 -3.96 11.69
C SER A 95 -11.16 -3.61 10.25
N LEU A 96 -12.42 -3.24 10.01
CA LEU A 96 -12.86 -2.66 8.74
C LEU A 96 -12.76 -1.14 8.80
N ARG A 97 -12.50 -0.52 7.66
CA ARG A 97 -12.53 0.94 7.49
C ARG A 97 -12.96 1.30 6.08
N ALA A 98 -13.49 2.49 5.89
CA ALA A 98 -13.83 3.01 4.57
C ALA A 98 -12.58 3.14 3.68
N ASN A 99 -12.75 2.90 2.39
CA ASN A 99 -11.80 3.31 1.37
C ASN A 99 -12.24 4.70 0.86
N HIS A 100 -11.35 5.69 0.95
CA HIS A 100 -11.66 7.10 0.63
C HIS A 100 -11.12 7.55 -0.73
N TYR A 101 -10.67 6.62 -1.56
CA TYR A 101 -10.24 6.94 -2.91
C TYR A 101 -11.45 6.94 -3.85
N THR A 102 -11.80 8.12 -4.36
CA THR A 102 -12.98 8.33 -5.21
C THR A 102 -12.56 8.57 -6.67
N PRO A 103 -13.46 8.37 -7.65
CA PRO A 103 -13.17 8.62 -9.07
C PRO A 103 -12.60 10.01 -9.34
N GLU A 104 -13.09 11.04 -8.66
CA GLU A 104 -12.63 12.42 -8.84
C GLU A 104 -11.16 12.60 -8.45
N LYS A 105 -10.66 11.81 -7.46
CA LYS A 105 -9.25 11.82 -7.10
C LYS A 105 -8.36 11.27 -8.20
N TYR A 106 -8.81 10.27 -8.93
CA TYR A 106 -8.05 9.70 -10.06
C TYR A 106 -8.02 10.65 -11.25
N GLU A 107 -9.11 11.35 -11.53
CA GLU A 107 -9.17 12.38 -12.59
C GLU A 107 -8.24 13.55 -12.27
N LYS A 108 -8.29 14.04 -11.04
CA LYS A 108 -7.41 15.11 -10.56
C LYS A 108 -5.94 14.68 -10.55
N GLY A 109 -5.65 13.46 -10.13
CA GLY A 109 -4.31 12.95 -9.84
C GLY A 109 -3.70 13.59 -8.60
N PHE A 110 -2.56 13.06 -8.14
CA PHE A 110 -1.89 13.49 -6.91
C PHE A 110 -0.89 14.61 -7.15
N PHE A 111 -0.83 15.51 -6.17
CA PHE A 111 0.21 16.52 -5.99
C PHE A 111 1.07 16.13 -4.81
N ILE A 112 2.36 15.95 -5.04
CA ILE A 112 3.32 15.37 -4.09
C ILE A 112 4.38 16.41 -3.74
N ASP A 113 4.69 16.53 -2.46
CA ASP A 113 5.84 17.28 -1.96
C ASP A 113 6.98 16.31 -1.58
N ILE A 114 8.20 16.82 -1.44
CA ILE A 114 9.36 16.03 -1.01
C ILE A 114 9.52 16.18 0.49
N SER A 115 9.61 15.03 1.18
CA SER A 115 9.84 15.02 2.64
C SER A 115 11.29 15.40 2.97
N ALA A 116 11.46 16.20 4.03
CA ALA A 116 12.77 16.43 4.64
C ALA A 116 13.26 15.21 5.48
N VAL A 117 12.33 14.34 5.88
CA VAL A 117 12.66 13.08 6.59
C VAL A 117 13.17 12.08 5.57
N LYS A 118 14.30 11.45 5.87
CA LYS A 118 14.92 10.43 5.00
C LYS A 118 14.54 9.02 5.43
N ARG A 119 14.37 8.13 4.44
CA ARG A 119 14.32 6.69 4.71
C ARG A 119 15.73 6.20 5.01
N ASN A 120 15.88 5.43 6.06
CA ASN A 120 17.15 4.80 6.38
C ASN A 120 17.20 3.42 5.73
N GLU A 121 17.82 3.31 4.56
CA GLU A 121 17.95 2.06 3.81
C GLU A 121 18.82 1.00 4.52
N THR A 122 19.56 1.38 5.56
CA THR A 122 20.33 0.43 6.37
C THR A 122 19.50 -0.19 7.51
N SER A 123 18.32 0.36 7.80
CA SER A 123 17.42 -0.20 8.81
C SER A 123 16.57 -1.34 8.24
N PRO A 124 16.63 -2.56 8.82
CA PRO A 124 15.80 -3.66 8.33
C PRO A 124 14.29 -3.41 8.48
N LEU A 125 13.88 -2.50 9.38
CA LEU A 125 12.47 -2.17 9.62
C LEU A 125 11.78 -1.55 8.41
N VAL A 126 12.50 -0.87 7.51
CA VAL A 126 11.89 -0.22 6.34
C VAL A 126 11.37 -1.23 5.32
N TYR A 127 11.93 -2.45 5.30
CA TYR A 127 11.56 -3.52 4.37
C TYR A 127 10.36 -4.35 4.84
N HIS A 128 9.88 -4.11 6.06
CA HIS A 128 8.76 -4.83 6.67
C HIS A 128 7.63 -3.90 7.04
N LYS A 129 6.39 -4.38 6.88
CA LYS A 129 5.19 -3.59 7.23
C LYS A 129 4.92 -3.67 8.73
N THR A 130 5.75 -2.94 9.50
CA THR A 130 5.73 -2.95 10.97
C THR A 130 4.92 -1.78 11.55
N MET A 131 4.61 -1.85 12.84
CA MET A 131 3.97 -0.75 13.59
C MET A 131 4.90 0.45 13.82
N ASN A 132 6.21 0.35 13.48
CA ASN A 132 7.13 1.48 13.40
C ASN A 132 6.80 2.36 12.18
N TYR A 133 5.59 2.88 12.14
CA TYR A 133 5.03 3.62 11.00
C TYR A 133 4.86 5.12 11.29
N GLY A 134 5.48 5.59 12.37
CA GLY A 134 5.34 6.97 12.88
C GLY A 134 5.74 8.01 11.82
N ASP A 135 6.94 7.89 11.24
CA ASP A 135 7.43 8.82 10.22
C ASP A 135 6.47 8.92 9.03
N CYS A 136 5.99 7.78 8.54
CA CYS A 136 5.05 7.74 7.43
C CYS A 136 3.76 8.51 7.74
N ILE A 137 3.17 8.27 8.91
CA ILE A 137 1.90 8.92 9.29
C ILE A 137 2.09 10.40 9.60
N LEU A 138 3.19 10.79 10.25
CA LEU A 138 3.48 12.20 10.54
C LEU A 138 3.71 12.99 9.25
N GLU A 139 4.49 12.46 8.31
CA GLU A 139 4.72 13.10 7.01
C GLU A 139 3.44 13.13 6.15
N LYS A 140 2.59 12.09 6.21
CA LYS A 140 1.26 12.12 5.57
C LYS A 140 0.37 13.23 6.12
N ARG A 141 0.35 13.42 7.45
CA ARG A 141 -0.39 14.51 8.08
C ARG A 141 0.14 15.88 7.66
N LYS A 142 1.47 16.04 7.56
CA LYS A 142 2.09 17.28 7.07
C LYS A 142 1.74 17.53 5.59
N ALA A 143 1.72 16.49 4.74
CA ALA A 143 1.26 16.61 3.37
C ALA A 143 -0.16 17.17 3.31
N THR A 144 -1.09 16.53 4.05
CA THR A 144 -2.49 16.96 4.11
C THR A 144 -2.64 18.41 4.61
N ALA A 145 -1.90 18.79 5.65
CA ALA A 145 -1.92 20.15 6.20
C ALA A 145 -1.39 21.20 5.19
N ALA A 146 -0.48 20.79 4.29
CA ALA A 146 0.03 21.64 3.20
C ALA A 146 -0.83 21.61 1.93
N GLY A 147 -1.98 20.91 1.94
CA GLY A 147 -2.83 20.76 0.75
C GLY A 147 -2.28 19.80 -0.30
N MET A 148 -1.29 18.99 0.05
CA MET A 148 -0.71 17.96 -0.80
C MET A 148 -1.34 16.61 -0.56
N ASP A 149 -1.35 15.77 -1.59
CA ASP A 149 -1.93 14.42 -1.51
C ASP A 149 -0.96 13.41 -0.91
N GLU A 150 0.37 13.61 -1.04
CA GLU A 150 1.39 12.68 -0.59
C GLU A 150 2.72 13.42 -0.36
N ARG A 151 3.67 12.78 0.34
CA ARG A 151 5.08 13.17 0.37
C ARG A 151 5.97 12.03 -0.07
N LEU A 152 6.96 12.37 -0.88
CA LEU A 152 7.97 11.46 -1.38
C LEU A 152 9.17 11.45 -0.44
N PHE A 153 9.56 10.28 0.04
CA PHE A 153 10.79 10.08 0.77
C PHE A 153 11.97 9.86 -0.16
N LEU A 154 13.09 10.47 0.20
CA LEU A 154 14.41 10.10 -0.31
C LEU A 154 15.14 9.27 0.77
N ASN A 155 16.10 8.46 0.36
CA ASN A 155 16.98 7.77 1.31
C ASN A 155 18.18 8.64 1.70
N THR A 156 19.11 8.10 2.49
CA THR A 156 20.30 8.82 2.96
C THR A 156 21.31 9.15 1.85
N LYS A 157 21.15 8.53 0.66
CA LYS A 157 21.95 8.76 -0.55
C LYS A 157 21.26 9.69 -1.55
N GLU A 158 20.19 10.38 -1.15
CA GLU A 158 19.36 11.26 -2.01
C GLU A 158 18.64 10.53 -3.16
N GLN A 159 18.58 9.20 -3.13
CA GLN A 159 17.79 8.43 -4.07
C GLN A 159 16.30 8.48 -3.68
N VAL A 160 15.41 8.53 -4.67
CA VAL A 160 13.97 8.36 -4.46
C VAL A 160 13.72 6.97 -3.85
N SER A 161 12.90 6.93 -2.80
CA SER A 161 12.52 5.70 -2.12
C SER A 161 11.02 5.40 -2.36
N GLU A 162 10.14 5.95 -1.58
CA GLU A 162 8.70 5.67 -1.63
C GLU A 162 7.89 6.87 -1.15
N GLY A 163 6.56 6.84 -1.33
CA GLY A 163 5.65 7.77 -0.67
C GLY A 163 5.41 7.41 0.79
N THR A 164 4.70 8.25 1.55
CA THR A 164 4.41 7.98 2.96
C THR A 164 3.54 6.72 3.17
N VAL A 165 2.69 6.38 2.19
CA VAL A 165 1.83 5.19 2.22
C VAL A 165 1.76 4.48 0.86
N SER A 166 2.72 4.72 -0.03
CA SER A 166 2.68 4.28 -1.43
C SER A 166 4.08 3.99 -1.98
N ASN A 167 4.17 3.14 -3.01
CA ASN A 167 5.36 3.07 -3.85
C ASN A 167 5.19 4.00 -5.05
N VAL A 168 6.29 4.47 -5.64
CA VAL A 168 6.30 5.40 -6.77
C VAL A 168 6.87 4.76 -8.01
N PHE A 169 6.28 5.10 -9.14
CA PHE A 169 6.69 4.68 -10.48
C PHE A 169 6.77 5.89 -11.41
N PHE A 170 7.64 5.78 -12.38
CA PHE A 170 7.85 6.78 -13.41
C PHE A 170 7.83 6.12 -14.79
N VAL A 171 7.47 6.86 -15.83
CA VAL A 171 7.52 6.37 -17.20
C VAL A 171 8.45 7.26 -18.02
N ARG A 172 9.41 6.64 -18.71
CA ARG A 172 10.34 7.31 -19.61
C ARG A 172 10.37 6.58 -20.95
N ASN A 173 9.94 7.26 -22.01
CA ASN A 173 9.88 6.70 -23.37
C ASN A 173 9.09 5.37 -23.44
N GLY A 174 8.03 5.26 -22.66
CA GLY A 174 7.20 4.06 -22.57
C GLY A 174 7.74 2.97 -21.63
N VAL A 175 8.95 3.10 -21.09
CA VAL A 175 9.53 2.16 -20.11
C VAL A 175 9.07 2.57 -18.70
N ILE A 176 8.54 1.60 -17.96
CA ILE A 176 8.11 1.78 -16.57
C ILE A 176 9.33 1.60 -15.66
N CYS A 177 9.61 2.59 -14.82
CA CYS A 177 10.73 2.57 -13.88
C CYS A 177 10.22 2.72 -12.45
N THR A 178 10.87 2.06 -11.49
CA THR A 178 10.59 2.22 -10.06
C THR A 178 11.89 2.15 -9.25
N PRO A 179 11.98 2.81 -8.10
CA PRO A 179 13.15 2.66 -7.23
C PRO A 179 13.36 1.21 -6.80
N GLN A 180 14.64 0.80 -6.72
CA GLN A 180 15.03 -0.50 -6.20
C GLN A 180 14.63 -0.64 -4.72
N VAL A 181 14.32 -1.87 -4.28
CA VAL A 181 14.01 -2.13 -2.87
C VAL A 181 15.15 -1.66 -1.96
N SER A 182 16.41 -1.81 -2.40
CA SER A 182 17.62 -1.36 -1.68
C SER A 182 17.66 0.16 -1.39
N CYS A 183 16.80 0.96 -2.03
CA CYS A 183 16.62 2.38 -1.69
C CYS A 183 15.87 2.60 -0.37
N GLY A 184 15.54 1.54 0.38
CA GLY A 184 14.92 1.64 1.70
C GLY A 184 13.40 1.77 1.66
N LEU A 185 12.76 1.13 0.71
CA LEU A 185 11.30 1.15 0.56
C LEU A 185 10.66 -0.17 1.02
N LEU A 186 9.38 -0.08 1.41
CA LEU A 186 8.58 -1.26 1.64
C LEU A 186 8.24 -1.94 0.30
N PRO A 187 8.51 -3.25 0.11
CA PRO A 187 8.03 -4.00 -1.04
C PRO A 187 6.49 -4.06 -1.04
N GLY A 188 5.85 -3.12 -1.74
CA GLY A 188 4.40 -3.01 -1.79
C GLY A 188 3.76 -4.13 -2.59
N ILE A 189 2.56 -4.57 -2.19
CA ILE A 189 1.82 -5.66 -2.86
C ILE A 189 1.55 -5.32 -4.34
N LEU A 190 1.13 -4.09 -4.60
CA LEU A 190 0.84 -3.67 -5.96
C LEU A 190 2.12 -3.37 -6.76
N ARG A 191 3.20 -2.92 -6.08
CA ARG A 191 4.53 -2.85 -6.70
C ARG A 191 5.00 -4.24 -7.15
N GLU A 192 4.94 -5.24 -6.27
CA GLU A 192 5.29 -6.63 -6.58
C GLU A 192 4.43 -7.17 -7.74
N TYR A 193 3.12 -6.92 -7.73
CA TYR A 193 2.23 -7.31 -8.82
C TYR A 193 2.64 -6.69 -10.16
N LEU A 194 2.91 -5.39 -10.22
CA LEU A 194 3.33 -4.73 -11.45
C LEU A 194 4.69 -5.22 -11.96
N CYS A 195 5.66 -5.44 -11.08
CA CYS A 195 6.95 -6.00 -11.45
C CYS A 195 6.88 -7.46 -11.96
N GLU A 196 5.83 -8.20 -11.61
CA GLU A 196 5.59 -9.56 -12.11
C GLU A 196 4.81 -9.61 -13.43
N THR A 197 3.97 -8.61 -13.69
CA THR A 197 3.03 -8.63 -14.83
C THR A 197 3.41 -7.69 -15.96
N GLU A 198 4.25 -6.71 -15.69
CA GLU A 198 4.69 -5.70 -16.66
C GLU A 198 6.22 -5.68 -16.73
N ASP A 199 6.76 -5.13 -17.82
CA ASP A 199 8.20 -4.89 -17.97
C ASP A 199 8.60 -3.62 -17.17
N VAL A 200 9.07 -3.83 -15.94
CA VAL A 200 9.41 -2.75 -15.01
C VAL A 200 10.91 -2.76 -14.74
N GLU A 201 11.56 -1.65 -15.01
CA GLU A 201 12.96 -1.41 -14.67
C GLU A 201 13.09 -0.93 -13.22
N GLU A 202 13.69 -1.75 -12.35
CA GLU A 202 14.07 -1.35 -10.99
C GLU A 202 15.43 -0.64 -11.04
N THR A 203 15.47 0.66 -10.74
CA THR A 203 16.66 1.48 -10.93
C THR A 203 16.80 2.57 -9.86
N ASP A 204 17.99 3.16 -9.76
CA ASP A 204 18.21 4.34 -8.91
C ASP A 204 17.63 5.58 -9.60
N ILE A 205 16.78 6.31 -8.88
CA ILE A 205 16.11 7.51 -9.37
C ILE A 205 16.47 8.68 -8.45
N TYR A 206 16.79 9.83 -9.02
CA TYR A 206 17.12 11.05 -8.29
C TYR A 206 16.15 12.18 -8.64
N VAL A 207 15.89 13.06 -7.68
CA VAL A 207 14.95 14.19 -7.89
C VAL A 207 15.35 15.06 -9.08
N GLN A 208 16.64 15.29 -9.27
CA GLN A 208 17.17 16.10 -10.39
C GLN A 208 16.89 15.48 -11.77
N ASP A 209 16.61 14.18 -11.83
CA ASP A 209 16.34 13.46 -13.08
C ASP A 209 14.85 13.33 -13.39
N LEU A 210 13.96 13.71 -12.47
CA LEU A 210 12.51 13.52 -12.61
C LEU A 210 11.92 14.20 -13.84
N GLN A 211 12.48 15.32 -14.28
CA GLN A 211 12.07 16.01 -15.51
C GLN A 211 12.30 15.21 -16.81
N ARG A 212 13.03 14.08 -16.75
CA ARG A 212 13.25 13.16 -17.89
C ARG A 212 12.12 12.15 -18.05
N TYR A 213 11.20 12.07 -17.10
CA TYR A 213 10.06 11.16 -17.11
C TYR A 213 8.81 11.89 -17.56
N GLN A 214 8.01 11.28 -18.43
CA GLN A 214 6.79 11.85 -18.98
C GLN A 214 5.59 11.63 -18.06
N GLU A 215 5.57 10.45 -17.37
CA GLU A 215 4.49 10.09 -16.45
C GLU A 215 5.04 9.72 -15.08
N CYS A 216 4.22 9.94 -14.06
CA CYS A 216 4.46 9.45 -12.71
C CYS A 216 3.15 8.91 -12.14
N PHE A 217 3.23 7.82 -11.39
CA PHE A 217 2.10 7.29 -10.62
C PHE A 217 2.58 6.69 -9.31
N VAL A 218 1.66 6.61 -8.35
CA VAL A 218 1.90 5.95 -7.06
C VAL A 218 0.91 4.81 -6.85
N THR A 219 1.31 3.83 -6.06
CA THR A 219 0.52 2.61 -5.86
C THR A 219 0.39 2.24 -4.39
N ASN A 220 -0.77 1.79 -3.98
CA ASN A 220 -0.96 1.00 -2.77
C ASN A 220 -2.21 0.11 -2.89
N SER A 221 -2.41 -0.80 -1.93
CA SER A 221 -3.47 -1.81 -1.99
C SER A 221 -4.90 -1.25 -1.86
N LEU A 222 -5.10 0.03 -1.56
CA LEU A 222 -6.41 0.65 -1.45
C LEU A 222 -6.74 1.54 -2.64
N MET A 223 -5.77 2.31 -3.12
CA MET A 223 -5.97 3.19 -4.27
C MET A 223 -5.66 2.49 -5.60
N GLY A 224 -5.04 1.31 -5.58
CA GLY A 224 -4.56 0.76 -6.83
C GLY A 224 -3.44 1.63 -7.41
N ILE A 225 -3.63 2.11 -8.63
CA ILE A 225 -2.69 2.96 -9.37
C ILE A 225 -3.28 4.37 -9.42
N MET A 226 -2.55 5.36 -8.90
CA MET A 226 -2.97 6.75 -8.82
C MET A 226 -2.02 7.64 -9.64
N PRO A 227 -2.51 8.34 -10.65
CA PRO A 227 -1.71 9.28 -11.42
C PRO A 227 -1.13 10.39 -10.54
N VAL A 228 0.11 10.80 -10.81
CA VAL A 228 0.76 11.95 -10.17
C VAL A 228 0.90 13.06 -11.19
N ARG A 229 0.43 14.27 -10.84
CA ARG A 229 0.51 15.46 -11.71
C ARG A 229 1.74 16.31 -11.43
N GLN A 230 2.23 16.23 -10.18
CA GLN A 230 3.35 17.08 -9.77
C GLN A 230 4.12 16.48 -8.61
N ILE A 231 5.44 16.58 -8.64
CA ILE A 231 6.33 16.35 -7.50
C ILE A 231 7.19 17.60 -7.29
N GLY A 232 7.00 18.30 -6.17
CA GLY A 232 7.65 19.61 -5.94
C GLY A 232 7.31 20.58 -7.08
N GLY A 233 8.33 21.07 -7.79
CA GLY A 233 8.17 21.97 -8.96
C GLY A 233 8.04 21.24 -10.31
N ILE A 234 8.12 19.90 -10.36
CA ILE A 234 8.17 19.12 -11.60
C ILE A 234 6.77 18.59 -11.91
N ARG A 235 6.27 18.86 -13.13
CA ARG A 235 4.96 18.41 -13.62
C ARG A 235 5.08 17.22 -14.55
N PHE A 236 4.07 16.33 -14.51
CA PHE A 236 3.87 15.19 -15.39
C PHE A 236 2.54 15.40 -16.13
N GLU A 237 2.63 15.63 -17.43
CA GLU A 237 1.46 15.99 -18.24
C GLU A 237 0.86 14.78 -18.97
N GLU A 238 1.65 13.73 -19.18
CA GLU A 238 1.21 12.50 -19.82
C GLU A 238 0.71 11.50 -18.76
N ASP A 239 -0.21 10.63 -19.17
CA ASP A 239 -0.75 9.56 -18.32
C ASP A 239 -1.26 8.34 -19.13
N ARG A 240 -0.79 8.17 -20.37
CA ARG A 240 -1.25 7.11 -21.27
C ARG A 240 -0.92 5.73 -20.73
N VAL A 241 0.34 5.49 -20.34
CA VAL A 241 0.78 4.21 -19.76
C VAL A 241 0.11 3.99 -18.41
N THR A 242 0.04 5.02 -17.57
CA THR A 242 -0.64 4.98 -16.28
C THR A 242 -2.10 4.55 -16.42
N LYS A 243 -2.87 5.12 -17.37
CA LYS A 243 -4.27 4.75 -17.62
C LYS A 243 -4.42 3.32 -18.14
N GLU A 244 -3.51 2.86 -18.97
CA GLU A 244 -3.49 1.47 -19.43
C GLU A 244 -3.29 0.50 -18.26
N LEU A 245 -2.33 0.78 -17.38
CA LEU A 245 -2.08 0.00 -16.18
C LEU A 245 -3.27 0.03 -15.22
N MET A 246 -3.92 1.18 -15.05
CA MET A 246 -5.15 1.31 -14.25
C MET A 246 -6.23 0.37 -14.76
N ARG A 247 -6.46 0.33 -16.09
CA ARG A 247 -7.45 -0.55 -16.71
C ARG A 247 -7.10 -2.02 -16.47
N LYS A 248 -5.85 -2.43 -16.74
CA LYS A 248 -5.38 -3.81 -16.50
C LYS A 248 -5.58 -4.23 -15.02
N TYR A 249 -5.28 -3.33 -14.09
CA TYR A 249 -5.50 -3.59 -12.67
C TYR A 249 -6.99 -3.75 -12.34
N GLN A 250 -7.87 -2.91 -12.90
CA GLN A 250 -9.31 -3.02 -12.73
C GLN A 250 -9.86 -4.34 -13.31
N ASP A 251 -9.36 -4.76 -14.46
CA ASP A 251 -9.71 -6.06 -15.07
C ASP A 251 -9.34 -7.22 -14.13
N MET A 252 -8.13 -7.21 -13.53
CA MET A 252 -7.70 -8.21 -12.55
C MET A 252 -8.58 -8.19 -11.28
N VAL A 253 -8.95 -7.01 -10.78
CA VAL A 253 -9.88 -6.88 -9.63
C VAL A 253 -11.23 -7.50 -9.97
N GLN A 254 -11.78 -7.22 -11.15
CA GLN A 254 -13.06 -7.78 -11.59
C GLN A 254 -13.01 -9.31 -11.74
N GLU A 255 -11.92 -9.84 -12.29
CA GLU A 255 -11.72 -11.30 -12.34
C GLU A 255 -11.69 -11.94 -10.94
N THR A 256 -11.04 -11.27 -9.98
CA THR A 256 -10.99 -11.75 -8.60
C THR A 256 -12.38 -11.82 -7.97
N ILE A 257 -13.21 -10.78 -8.22
CA ILE A 257 -14.60 -10.73 -7.76
C ILE A 257 -15.42 -11.88 -8.38
N ASN A 258 -15.30 -12.08 -9.70
CA ASN A 258 -16.07 -13.11 -10.42
C ASN A 258 -15.69 -14.52 -9.95
N LYS A 259 -14.40 -14.83 -9.81
CA LYS A 259 -13.92 -16.13 -9.30
C LYS A 259 -14.45 -16.46 -7.90
N LYS A 260 -14.76 -15.46 -7.08
CA LYS A 260 -15.36 -15.67 -5.77
C LYS A 260 -16.86 -15.97 -5.86
N LYS A 261 -17.57 -15.37 -6.83
CA LYS A 261 -19.02 -15.61 -7.01
C LYS A 261 -19.32 -17.02 -7.51
N ASP A 262 -18.36 -17.63 -8.22
CA ASP A 262 -18.49 -18.96 -8.82
C ASP A 262 -18.12 -20.12 -7.86
N ARG A 263 -17.68 -19.81 -6.62
CA ARG A 263 -17.35 -20.77 -5.54
C ARG A 263 -18.47 -20.88 -4.52
#